data_9351d79006a6c7ad7bcf5356b4c7c376
#
_entry.id   9351d79006a6c7ad7bcf5356b4c7c376
#
_cell.length_a   1.000
_cell.length_b   1.000
_cell.length_c   1.000
_cell.angle_alpha   90.00
_cell.angle_beta   90.00
_cell.angle_gamma   90.00
#
_symmetry.space_group_name_H-M   'P 1'
#
loop_
_entity.id
_entity.type
_entity.pdbx_description
1 polymer ?
#
loop_
_entity_poly.entity_id
_entity_poly.type
_entity_poly.pdbx_seq_one_letter_code
_entity_poly.pdbx_strand_id
1 'polypeptide(L)'
;LSLVGSEMCIRDSYYTGAIFEVKALDVQIGSITGGGRYDNLTGVFGMSGVSGVGISFGADRIFDVLNQLELYPKEAVNGTEVLFINFGEKEAAFSMGVLAKVRAAGIRAEIFPDASKMKKQMSYANAKNIPFVAIVGENEMNEGKVMLKNMETGEQNLVSADELIAIVKK
;
A
#
# COMPACT_ATOMS: atom_id res chain seq x y z
N LEU A 1 8.68 -23.08 16.28
CA LEU A 1 9.85 -23.38 15.45
C LEU A 1 10.02 -24.90 15.39
N SER A 2 9.77 -25.49 14.24
CA SER A 2 10.01 -26.92 14.00
C SER A 2 11.26 -27.04 13.10
N LEU A 3 12.30 -27.67 13.62
CA LEU A 3 13.44 -28.14 12.84
C LEU A 3 12.99 -29.41 12.10
N VAL A 4 12.76 -29.31 10.80
CA VAL A 4 12.43 -30.46 9.97
C VAL A 4 13.73 -31.00 9.37
N GLY A 5 14.01 -32.28 9.64
CA GLY A 5 15.17 -32.99 9.13
C GLY A 5 15.17 -33.14 7.61
N SER A 6 16.34 -33.24 7.06
CA SER A 6 16.76 -33.27 5.67
C SER A 6 15.80 -33.96 4.69
N GLU A 7 15.11 -33.16 3.89
CA GLU A 7 14.81 -33.53 2.52
C GLU A 7 15.79 -32.79 1.62
N MET A 8 16.58 -33.57 0.88
CA MET A 8 17.65 -33.07 0.01
C MET A 8 17.01 -32.46 -1.25
N CYS A 9 16.61 -31.19 -1.17
CA CYS A 9 16.25 -30.39 -2.32
C CYS A 9 17.52 -29.76 -2.94
N ILE A 10 17.57 -29.64 -4.25
CA ILE A 10 18.66 -28.99 -5.00
C ILE A 10 18.98 -27.56 -4.47
N ARG A 11 18.07 -26.93 -3.77
CA ARG A 11 18.25 -25.62 -3.10
C ARG A 11 19.18 -25.68 -1.88
N ASP A 12 19.39 -26.85 -1.31
CA ASP A 12 20.13 -27.02 -0.05
C ASP A 12 21.63 -27.29 -0.28
N SER A 13 22.07 -27.36 -1.54
CA SER A 13 23.43 -27.73 -1.89
C SER A 13 24.50 -26.71 -1.45
N TYR A 14 24.14 -25.49 -1.11
CA TYR A 14 25.07 -24.46 -0.64
C TYR A 14 25.07 -24.29 0.89
N TYR A 15 24.09 -24.85 1.60
CA TYR A 15 24.08 -24.84 3.06
C TYR A 15 25.10 -25.88 3.61
N THR A 16 25.89 -25.42 4.56
CA THR A 16 26.97 -26.23 5.19
C THR A 16 26.72 -26.52 6.65
N GLY A 17 25.58 -26.09 7.20
CA GLY A 17 25.23 -26.23 8.60
C GLY A 17 23.73 -26.22 8.82
N ALA A 18 23.29 -25.59 9.89
CA ALA A 18 21.88 -25.53 10.26
C ALA A 18 21.04 -24.90 9.16
N ILE A 19 19.92 -25.55 8.82
CA ILE A 19 18.87 -25.03 7.94
C ILE A 19 17.63 -24.79 8.81
N PHE A 20 16.91 -23.72 8.53
CA PHE A 20 15.68 -23.40 9.24
C PHE A 20 14.58 -23.00 8.26
N GLU A 21 13.37 -23.37 8.61
CA GLU A 21 12.17 -22.99 7.90
C GLU A 21 11.14 -22.44 8.91
N VAL A 22 10.36 -21.46 8.46
CA VAL A 22 9.22 -20.95 9.22
C VAL A 22 7.95 -21.28 8.47
N LYS A 23 7.00 -21.92 9.13
CA LYS A 23 5.69 -22.30 8.60
C LYS A 23 4.59 -21.65 9.42
N ALA A 24 3.52 -21.23 8.75
CA ALA A 24 2.29 -20.87 9.44
C ALA A 24 1.64 -22.17 9.98
N LEU A 25 1.17 -22.14 11.22
CA LEU A 25 0.56 -23.30 11.85
C LEU A 25 -0.94 -23.42 11.54
N ASP A 26 -1.59 -22.28 11.34
CA ASP A 26 -3.05 -22.19 11.18
C ASP A 26 -3.50 -22.18 9.72
N VAL A 27 -2.57 -22.25 8.77
CA VAL A 27 -2.84 -22.27 7.33
C VAL A 27 -2.01 -23.37 6.67
N GLN A 28 -2.65 -24.16 5.82
CA GLN A 28 -1.96 -25.17 5.02
C GLN A 28 -1.24 -24.53 3.82
N ILE A 29 -0.07 -23.96 4.09
CA ILE A 29 0.80 -23.38 3.08
C ILE A 29 2.23 -23.87 3.32
N GLY A 30 3.06 -23.88 2.29
CA GLY A 30 4.48 -24.20 2.43
C GLY A 30 5.22 -23.17 3.29
N SER A 31 6.52 -23.39 3.48
CA SER A 31 7.36 -22.49 4.28
C SER A 31 7.26 -21.05 3.81
N ILE A 32 6.96 -20.13 4.71
CA ILE A 32 6.82 -18.68 4.45
C ILE A 32 8.19 -17.98 4.43
N THR A 33 9.17 -18.58 5.10
CA THR A 33 10.56 -18.15 5.03
C THR A 33 11.46 -19.34 5.24
N GLY A 34 12.69 -19.24 4.78
CA GLY A 34 13.72 -20.27 4.97
C GLY A 34 15.10 -19.69 4.88
N GLY A 35 16.04 -20.39 5.44
CA GLY A 35 17.43 -19.98 5.44
C GLY A 35 18.35 -21.01 6.06
N GLY A 36 19.62 -20.66 6.15
CA GLY A 36 20.61 -21.53 6.76
C GLY A 36 22.00 -20.93 6.77
N ARG A 37 22.92 -21.70 7.36
CA ARG A 37 24.33 -21.36 7.41
C ARG A 37 25.03 -21.84 6.13
N TYR A 38 25.95 -21.04 5.62
CA TYR A 38 26.87 -21.39 4.55
C TYR A 38 28.28 -20.87 4.86
N ASP A 39 29.27 -21.72 4.62
CA ASP A 39 30.68 -21.38 4.91
C ASP A 39 31.47 -21.04 3.63
N ASN A 40 31.03 -21.51 2.46
CA ASN A 40 31.79 -21.39 1.23
C ASN A 40 31.23 -20.37 0.24
N LEU A 41 29.95 -19.99 0.38
CA LEU A 41 29.28 -19.08 -0.55
C LEU A 41 29.92 -17.68 -0.57
N THR A 42 30.37 -17.19 0.58
CA THR A 42 31.08 -15.91 0.73
C THR A 42 32.37 -15.84 -0.07
N GLY A 43 33.05 -17.00 -0.24
CA GLY A 43 34.24 -17.12 -1.06
C GLY A 43 34.02 -16.80 -2.52
N VAL A 44 32.84 -17.14 -3.07
CA VAL A 44 32.45 -16.79 -4.45
C VAL A 44 32.38 -15.26 -4.65
N PHE A 45 32.09 -14.52 -3.58
CA PHE A 45 32.07 -13.06 -3.58
C PHE A 45 33.37 -12.41 -3.07
N GLY A 46 34.48 -13.18 -3.05
CA GLY A 46 35.81 -12.66 -2.68
C GLY A 46 36.10 -12.62 -1.18
N MET A 47 35.22 -13.19 -0.32
CA MET A 47 35.36 -13.20 1.13
C MET A 47 35.67 -14.61 1.65
N SER A 48 36.81 -15.16 1.27
CA SER A 48 37.24 -16.51 1.69
C SER A 48 37.44 -16.61 3.21
N GLY A 49 37.00 -17.75 3.78
CA GLY A 49 37.14 -17.99 5.24
C GLY A 49 36.11 -17.28 6.13
N VAL A 50 35.10 -16.65 5.55
CA VAL A 50 34.00 -16.05 6.28
C VAL A 50 32.76 -16.91 6.14
N SER A 51 32.20 -17.40 7.25
CA SER A 51 30.90 -18.06 7.26
C SER A 51 29.77 -17.05 7.21
N GLY A 52 28.65 -17.43 6.62
CA GLY A 52 27.47 -16.60 6.48
C GLY A 52 26.20 -17.31 6.94
N VAL A 53 25.20 -16.53 7.25
CA VAL A 53 23.80 -16.96 7.44
C VAL A 53 22.91 -16.12 6.53
N GLY A 54 22.03 -16.77 5.81
CA GLY A 54 21.04 -16.11 4.97
C GLY A 54 19.62 -16.50 5.35
N ILE A 55 18.71 -15.60 5.09
CA ILE A 55 17.27 -15.81 5.23
C ILE A 55 16.55 -15.20 4.05
N SER A 56 15.56 -15.91 3.52
CA SER A 56 14.67 -15.42 2.46
C SER A 56 13.23 -15.41 2.95
N PHE A 57 12.47 -14.46 2.47
CA PHE A 57 11.04 -14.32 2.77
C PHE A 57 10.23 -14.56 1.51
N GLY A 58 9.24 -15.46 1.60
CA GLY A 58 8.24 -15.67 0.55
C GLY A 58 7.14 -14.63 0.63
N ALA A 59 7.29 -13.49 -0.03
CA ALA A 59 6.33 -12.38 0.03
C ALA A 59 4.92 -12.83 -0.33
N ASP A 60 4.76 -13.60 -1.41
CA ASP A 60 3.46 -14.12 -1.86
C ASP A 60 2.81 -15.02 -0.80
N ARG A 61 3.59 -15.90 -0.18
CA ARG A 61 3.09 -16.80 0.87
C ARG A 61 2.71 -16.05 2.15
N ILE A 62 3.48 -15.03 2.53
CA ILE A 62 3.13 -14.15 3.65
C ILE A 62 1.83 -13.42 3.34
N PHE A 63 1.67 -12.90 2.12
CA PHE A 63 0.45 -12.24 1.67
C PHE A 63 -0.75 -13.18 1.76
N ASP A 64 -0.62 -14.43 1.28
CA ASP A 64 -1.70 -15.43 1.32
C ASP A 64 -2.09 -15.78 2.76
N VAL A 65 -1.12 -15.96 3.67
CA VAL A 65 -1.38 -16.21 5.10
C VAL A 65 -2.12 -15.05 5.74
N LEU A 66 -1.66 -13.81 5.50
CA LEU A 66 -2.29 -12.61 6.05
C LEU A 66 -3.73 -12.43 5.55
N ASN A 67 -4.00 -12.76 4.29
CA ASN A 67 -5.36 -12.74 3.72
C ASN A 67 -6.25 -13.83 4.32
N GLN A 68 -5.76 -15.08 4.40
CA GLN A 68 -6.57 -16.19 4.90
C GLN A 68 -6.93 -16.05 6.38
N LEU A 69 -6.04 -15.45 7.16
CA LEU A 69 -6.24 -15.23 8.59
C LEU A 69 -6.79 -13.83 8.93
N GLU A 70 -7.08 -13.00 7.91
CA GLU A 70 -7.56 -11.62 8.09
C GLU A 70 -6.68 -10.77 9.02
N LEU A 71 -5.35 -10.99 8.98
CA LEU A 71 -4.38 -10.35 9.89
C LEU A 71 -3.88 -8.99 9.43
N TYR A 72 -4.35 -8.47 8.29
CA TYR A 72 -4.00 -7.12 7.88
C TYR A 72 -4.56 -6.10 8.88
N PRO A 73 -3.75 -5.14 9.33
CA PRO A 73 -4.25 -4.01 10.10
C PRO A 73 -5.36 -3.31 9.31
N LYS A 74 -6.44 -2.93 9.98
CA LYS A 74 -7.57 -2.24 9.31
C LYS A 74 -7.10 -0.99 8.58
N GLU A 75 -6.10 -0.30 9.13
CA GLU A 75 -5.49 0.89 8.54
C GLU A 75 -4.75 0.60 7.22
N ALA A 76 -4.20 -0.60 7.06
CA ALA A 76 -3.51 -1.01 5.83
C ALA A 76 -4.49 -1.40 4.71
N VAL A 77 -5.68 -1.86 5.07
CA VAL A 77 -6.74 -2.24 4.11
C VAL A 77 -7.57 -1.04 3.67
N ASN A 78 -7.60 0.02 4.45
CA ASN A 78 -8.32 1.23 4.12
C ASN A 78 -7.70 1.91 2.89
N GLY A 79 -8.48 1.98 1.81
CA GLY A 79 -8.11 2.63 0.56
C GLY A 79 -8.02 4.15 0.66
N THR A 80 -7.97 4.81 -0.47
CA THR A 80 -8.03 6.28 -0.58
C THR A 80 -9.32 6.81 0.05
N GLU A 81 -9.21 7.86 0.84
CA GLU A 81 -10.35 8.52 1.50
C GLU A 81 -10.88 9.69 0.69
N VAL A 82 -10.00 10.40 -0.03
CA VAL A 82 -10.36 11.54 -0.85
C VAL A 82 -9.72 11.44 -2.23
N LEU A 83 -10.53 11.46 -3.28
CA LEU A 83 -10.06 11.57 -4.67
C LEU A 83 -10.25 13.01 -5.15
N PHE A 84 -9.18 13.65 -5.58
CA PHE A 84 -9.24 14.92 -6.31
C PHE A 84 -9.45 14.68 -7.80
N ILE A 85 -10.45 15.34 -8.37
CA ILE A 85 -10.73 15.27 -9.81
C ILE A 85 -9.71 16.12 -10.57
N ASN A 86 -9.23 15.58 -11.68
CA ASN A 86 -8.29 16.26 -12.56
C ASN A 86 -9.00 16.69 -13.85
N PHE A 87 -9.22 17.99 -14.04
CA PHE A 87 -9.80 18.56 -15.24
C PHE A 87 -8.74 19.09 -16.23
N GLY A 88 -7.52 19.36 -15.73
CA GLY A 88 -6.43 19.92 -16.51
C GLY A 88 -5.27 20.38 -15.63
N GLU A 89 -4.26 20.95 -16.25
CA GLU A 89 -3.02 21.34 -15.57
C GLU A 89 -3.22 22.40 -14.48
N LYS A 90 -4.10 23.38 -14.72
CA LYS A 90 -4.35 24.48 -13.76
C LYS A 90 -5.06 23.96 -12.51
N GLU A 91 -6.13 23.21 -12.73
CA GLU A 91 -6.93 22.60 -11.65
C GLU A 91 -6.10 21.59 -10.86
N ALA A 92 -5.26 20.80 -11.56
CA ALA A 92 -4.36 19.86 -10.91
C ALA A 92 -3.30 20.58 -10.07
N ALA A 93 -2.69 21.64 -10.55
CA ALA A 93 -1.71 22.41 -9.80
C ALA A 93 -2.30 23.00 -8.51
N PHE A 94 -3.50 23.57 -8.58
CA PHE A 94 -4.22 24.06 -7.39
C PHE A 94 -4.54 22.89 -6.43
N SER A 95 -5.10 21.80 -6.96
CA SER A 95 -5.47 20.62 -6.19
C SER A 95 -4.28 20.00 -5.48
N MET A 96 -3.08 20.01 -6.06
CA MET A 96 -1.85 19.52 -5.43
C MET A 96 -1.49 20.29 -4.15
N GLY A 97 -1.74 21.60 -4.11
CA GLY A 97 -1.55 22.41 -2.91
C GLY A 97 -2.49 22.01 -1.77
N VAL A 98 -3.76 21.76 -2.08
CA VAL A 98 -4.75 21.28 -1.11
C VAL A 98 -4.46 19.83 -0.70
N LEU A 99 -4.15 18.97 -1.66
CA LEU A 99 -3.79 17.58 -1.45
C LEU A 99 -2.60 17.41 -0.49
N ALA A 100 -1.57 18.26 -0.63
CA ALA A 100 -0.42 18.24 0.27
C ALA A 100 -0.82 18.50 1.73
N LYS A 101 -1.72 19.47 1.98
CA LYS A 101 -2.25 19.77 3.32
C LYS A 101 -3.07 18.61 3.88
N VAL A 102 -3.94 18.02 3.05
CA VAL A 102 -4.80 16.88 3.41
C VAL A 102 -3.94 15.67 3.79
N ARG A 103 -2.89 15.37 3.01
CA ARG A 103 -1.95 14.29 3.31
C ARG A 103 -1.12 14.57 4.57
N ALA A 104 -0.66 15.81 4.77
CA ALA A 104 0.05 16.21 5.99
C ALA A 104 -0.82 16.03 7.25
N ALA A 105 -2.13 16.12 7.11
CA ALA A 105 -3.08 15.81 8.17
C ALA A 105 -3.31 14.31 8.40
N GLY A 106 -2.66 13.41 7.65
CA GLY A 106 -2.76 11.96 7.78
C GLY A 106 -3.92 11.32 7.01
N ILE A 107 -4.61 12.09 6.14
CA ILE A 107 -5.69 11.58 5.29
C ILE A 107 -5.09 10.98 4.01
N ARG A 108 -5.52 9.78 3.64
CA ARG A 108 -5.11 9.12 2.39
C ARG A 108 -5.88 9.73 1.22
N ALA A 109 -5.21 10.61 0.50
CA ALA A 109 -5.80 11.31 -0.63
C ALA A 109 -4.94 11.13 -1.88
N GLU A 110 -5.59 11.09 -3.03
CA GLU A 110 -4.95 11.03 -4.34
C GLU A 110 -5.60 11.99 -5.33
N ILE A 111 -4.88 12.36 -6.37
CA ILE A 111 -5.42 13.05 -7.53
C ILE A 111 -5.49 12.08 -8.69
N PHE A 112 -6.56 12.14 -9.48
CA PHE A 112 -6.65 11.29 -10.67
C PHE A 112 -5.50 11.63 -11.64
N PRO A 113 -4.76 10.63 -12.15
CA PRO A 113 -3.49 10.87 -12.84
C PRO A 113 -3.64 11.68 -14.14
N ASP A 114 -4.71 11.43 -14.89
CA ASP A 114 -4.92 12.02 -16.21
C ASP A 114 -6.09 12.99 -16.22
N ALA A 115 -5.96 14.09 -16.98
CA ALA A 115 -7.11 14.93 -17.30
C ALA A 115 -8.10 14.10 -18.14
N SER A 116 -9.26 13.81 -17.58
CA SER A 116 -10.27 12.98 -18.23
C SER A 116 -11.69 13.40 -17.85
N LYS A 117 -12.67 12.89 -18.59
CA LYS A 117 -14.09 13.18 -18.33
C LYS A 117 -14.46 12.82 -16.90
N MET A 118 -15.19 13.70 -16.22
CA MET A 118 -15.65 13.54 -14.84
C MET A 118 -16.30 12.16 -14.59
N LYS A 119 -17.11 11.68 -15.55
CA LYS A 119 -17.77 10.37 -15.44
C LYS A 119 -16.77 9.21 -15.23
N LYS A 120 -15.62 9.22 -15.91
CA LYS A 120 -14.59 8.18 -15.77
C LYS A 120 -13.97 8.21 -14.37
N GLN A 121 -13.68 9.40 -13.87
CA GLN A 121 -13.08 9.61 -12.56
C GLN A 121 -14.05 9.26 -11.43
N MET A 122 -15.33 9.60 -11.56
CA MET A 122 -16.39 9.20 -10.63
C MET A 122 -16.60 7.68 -10.62
N SER A 123 -16.54 7.03 -11.78
CA SER A 123 -16.61 5.56 -11.86
C SER A 123 -15.43 4.90 -11.16
N TYR A 124 -14.24 5.48 -11.24
CA TYR A 124 -13.06 5.03 -10.50
C TYR A 124 -13.27 5.17 -8.98
N ALA A 125 -13.76 6.34 -8.52
CA ALA A 125 -14.07 6.55 -7.11
C ALA A 125 -15.04 5.50 -6.57
N ASN A 126 -16.10 5.21 -7.32
CA ASN A 126 -17.09 4.17 -6.95
C ASN A 126 -16.47 2.78 -6.92
N ALA A 127 -15.69 2.40 -7.94
CA ALA A 127 -15.05 1.08 -8.02
C ALA A 127 -14.04 0.84 -6.89
N LYS A 128 -13.44 1.90 -6.37
CA LYS A 128 -12.49 1.87 -5.25
C LYS A 128 -13.15 2.13 -3.89
N ASN A 129 -14.48 2.34 -3.86
CA ASN A 129 -15.23 2.70 -2.66
C ASN A 129 -14.63 3.92 -1.93
N ILE A 130 -14.19 4.94 -2.69
CA ILE A 130 -13.63 6.17 -2.13
C ILE A 130 -14.79 7.02 -1.59
N PRO A 131 -14.82 7.34 -0.29
CA PRO A 131 -15.97 7.99 0.34
C PRO A 131 -16.14 9.45 -0.06
N PHE A 132 -15.06 10.15 -0.39
CA PHE A 132 -15.12 11.57 -0.73
C PHE A 132 -14.44 11.87 -2.06
N VAL A 133 -15.04 12.77 -2.82
CA VAL A 133 -14.47 13.32 -4.07
C VAL A 133 -14.37 14.83 -3.96
N ALA A 134 -13.16 15.36 -4.16
CA ALA A 134 -12.89 16.80 -4.19
C ALA A 134 -12.84 17.25 -5.66
N ILE A 135 -13.70 18.21 -5.98
CA ILE A 135 -13.85 18.77 -7.32
C ILE A 135 -13.37 20.22 -7.27
N VAL A 136 -12.49 20.57 -8.21
CA VAL A 136 -11.94 21.91 -8.33
C VAL A 136 -12.12 22.35 -9.78
N GLY A 137 -12.90 23.39 -9.95
CA GLY A 137 -13.04 24.12 -11.21
C GLY A 137 -12.57 25.56 -11.03
N GLU A 138 -12.82 26.39 -12.03
CA GLU A 138 -12.36 27.78 -12.06
C GLU A 138 -12.95 28.62 -10.92
N ASN A 139 -14.21 28.37 -10.55
CA ASN A 139 -14.87 29.08 -9.44
C ASN A 139 -14.24 28.72 -8.10
N GLU A 140 -14.01 27.43 -7.85
CA GLU A 140 -13.40 26.92 -6.62
C GLU A 140 -11.97 27.46 -6.45
N MET A 141 -11.20 27.52 -7.55
CA MET A 141 -9.85 28.10 -7.54
C MET A 141 -9.88 29.59 -7.17
N ASN A 142 -10.83 30.38 -7.70
CA ASN A 142 -10.97 31.80 -7.40
C ASN A 142 -11.32 32.05 -5.94
N GLU A 143 -12.09 31.17 -5.32
CA GLU A 143 -12.45 31.23 -3.91
C GLU A 143 -11.41 30.60 -2.97
N GLY A 144 -10.42 29.92 -3.52
CA GLY A 144 -9.44 29.18 -2.70
C GLY A 144 -10.03 27.97 -1.97
N LYS A 145 -11.12 27.40 -2.49
CA LYS A 145 -11.88 26.31 -1.89
C LYS A 145 -11.97 25.11 -2.81
N VAL A 146 -12.60 24.04 -2.35
CA VAL A 146 -12.90 22.84 -3.11
C VAL A 146 -14.34 22.41 -2.90
N MET A 147 -15.00 21.90 -3.92
CA MET A 147 -16.31 21.27 -3.79
C MET A 147 -16.11 19.83 -3.33
N LEU A 148 -16.41 19.55 -2.07
CA LEU A 148 -16.31 18.20 -1.49
C LEU A 148 -17.64 17.48 -1.65
N LYS A 149 -17.64 16.36 -2.34
CA LYS A 149 -18.78 15.46 -2.50
C LYS A 149 -18.62 14.22 -1.64
N ASN A 150 -19.61 13.95 -0.81
CA ASN A 150 -19.75 12.66 -0.14
C ASN A 150 -20.37 11.66 -1.12
N MET A 151 -19.71 10.55 -1.35
CA MET A 151 -20.15 9.55 -2.36
C MET A 151 -21.28 8.66 -1.85
N GLU A 152 -21.46 8.55 -0.55
CA GLU A 152 -22.51 7.76 0.07
C GLU A 152 -23.83 8.54 0.13
N THR A 153 -23.80 9.79 0.65
CA THR A 153 -25.00 10.62 0.80
C THR A 153 -25.34 11.43 -0.45
N GLY A 154 -24.35 11.67 -1.31
CA GLY A 154 -24.47 12.54 -2.49
C GLY A 154 -24.38 14.03 -2.18
N GLU A 155 -24.27 14.43 -0.93
CA GLU A 155 -24.13 15.83 -0.51
C GLU A 155 -22.86 16.47 -1.06
N GLN A 156 -22.97 17.75 -1.43
CA GLN A 156 -21.85 18.53 -1.95
C GLN A 156 -21.75 19.85 -1.17
N ASN A 157 -20.57 20.13 -0.66
CA ASN A 157 -20.30 21.32 0.13
C ASN A 157 -19.03 22.02 -0.37
N LEU A 158 -19.09 23.33 -0.53
CA LEU A 158 -17.92 24.14 -0.86
C LEU A 158 -17.14 24.43 0.42
N VAL A 159 -15.93 23.89 0.53
CA VAL A 159 -15.16 23.88 1.76
C VAL A 159 -13.73 24.36 1.54
N SER A 160 -13.12 24.93 2.57
CA SER A 160 -11.68 25.16 2.62
C SER A 160 -10.90 23.85 2.88
N ALA A 161 -9.59 23.87 2.74
CA ALA A 161 -8.74 22.71 3.03
C ALA A 161 -8.89 22.22 4.48
N ASP A 162 -9.01 23.16 5.43
CA ASP A 162 -9.11 22.84 6.86
C ASP A 162 -10.49 22.24 7.20
N GLU A 163 -11.55 22.76 6.60
CA GLU A 163 -12.90 22.20 6.73
C GLU A 163 -13.00 20.81 6.11
N LEU A 164 -12.38 20.58 4.94
CA LEU A 164 -12.29 19.26 4.33
C LEU A 164 -11.62 18.26 5.29
N ILE A 165 -10.48 18.65 5.87
CA ILE A 165 -9.76 17.81 6.85
C ILE A 165 -10.66 17.49 8.05
N ALA A 166 -11.40 18.46 8.56
CA ALA A 166 -12.29 18.27 9.69
C ALA A 166 -13.48 17.35 9.36
N ILE A 167 -14.00 17.39 8.13
CA ILE A 167 -15.11 16.53 7.68
C ILE A 167 -14.66 15.08 7.52
N VAL A 168 -13.51 14.86 6.88
CA VAL A 168 -13.01 13.50 6.59
C VAL A 168 -12.52 12.77 7.83
N LYS A 169 -12.04 13.48 8.86
CA LYS A 169 -11.56 12.90 10.12
C LYS A 169 -12.67 12.56 11.14
N LYS A 170 -13.91 12.91 10.86
CA LYS A 170 -15.06 12.53 11.71
C LYS A 170 -15.47 11.07 11.48
#